data_773ad4f57affa09a844c1676d65f3aa8
#
_entry.id   773ad4f57affa09a844c1676d65f3aa8
#
_cell.length_a   1.000
_cell.length_b   1.000
_cell.length_c   1.000
_cell.angle_alpha   90.00
_cell.angle_beta   90.00
_cell.angle_gamma   90.00
#
_symmetry.space_group_name_H-M   'P 1'
#
loop_
_entity.id
_entity.type
_entity.pdbx_description
1 polymer ?
#
loop_
_entity_poly.entity_id
_entity_poly.type
_entity_poly.pdbx_seq_one_letter_code
_entity_poly.pdbx_strand_id
1 'polypeptide(L)'
;NWTRPVLMNAPRFDERPVPEFTVVDHIPYDQKLEITPYPKAGDPNPIVKLGVVNAAGGETRWLNTFKYHPEDMLITRVTWTPDSKIVVYQAQNREQTYLDLNFADSKSGESKTLFRETTKAWVATIENPTWLKDGSFLWLSERSGWQHIYHYDANGKLIRQITDGKWEADPLEEVDEEKGIIYFSSTENSHIAPQLYSIRL
;
A
#
# COMPACT_ATOMS: atom_id res chain seq x y z
N ASN A 1 -2.03 -16.17 -23.21
CA ASN A 1 -0.67 -16.63 -22.86
C ASN A 1 -0.31 -16.03 -21.51
N TRP A 2 -0.42 -16.81 -20.44
CA TRP A 2 0.06 -16.44 -19.11
C TRP A 2 1.60 -16.53 -19.15
N THR A 3 2.29 -15.42 -19.40
CA THR A 3 3.73 -15.34 -19.16
C THR A 3 3.94 -15.43 -17.65
N ARG A 4 4.72 -16.43 -17.19
CA ARG A 4 5.10 -16.54 -15.79
C ARG A 4 5.85 -15.28 -15.39
N PRO A 5 5.57 -14.69 -14.20
CA PRO A 5 6.31 -13.53 -13.75
C PRO A 5 7.81 -13.86 -13.68
N VAL A 6 8.64 -13.01 -14.25
CA VAL A 6 10.11 -13.18 -14.25
C VAL A 6 10.68 -12.74 -12.90
N LEU A 7 10.04 -11.77 -12.25
CA LEU A 7 10.43 -11.22 -10.96
C LEU A 7 9.27 -11.25 -9.99
N MET A 8 9.56 -11.42 -8.71
CA MET A 8 8.61 -11.40 -7.60
C MET A 8 9.12 -10.47 -6.50
N ASN A 9 8.21 -9.79 -5.80
CA ASN A 9 8.54 -9.11 -4.55
C ASN A 9 8.73 -10.17 -3.44
N ALA A 10 9.72 -9.92 -2.58
CA ALA A 10 10.11 -10.83 -1.50
C ALA A 10 10.17 -10.02 -0.17
N PRO A 11 9.06 -9.90 0.56
CA PRO A 11 9.11 -9.37 1.93
C PRO A 11 9.78 -10.39 2.86
N ARG A 12 10.62 -9.89 3.77
CA ARG A 12 11.23 -10.67 4.84
C ARG A 12 10.93 -10.02 6.17
N PHE A 13 10.41 -10.81 7.11
CA PHE A 13 10.13 -10.41 8.47
C PHE A 13 11.17 -11.03 9.40
N ASP A 14 11.80 -10.21 10.24
CA ASP A 14 12.66 -10.66 11.32
C ASP A 14 11.94 -10.46 12.64
N GLU A 15 11.40 -11.53 13.20
CA GLU A 15 10.57 -11.52 14.40
C GLU A 15 11.40 -11.67 15.69
N ARG A 16 12.73 -11.81 15.61
CA ARG A 16 13.59 -11.97 16.80
C ARG A 16 13.46 -10.86 17.85
N PRO A 17 13.17 -9.60 17.48
CA PRO A 17 12.92 -8.55 18.47
C PRO A 17 11.57 -8.65 19.17
N VAL A 18 10.62 -9.41 18.61
CA VAL A 18 9.23 -9.46 19.08
C VAL A 18 9.12 -10.37 20.31
N PRO A 19 8.55 -9.91 21.44
CA PRO A 19 8.30 -10.74 22.60
C PRO A 19 7.37 -11.92 22.28
N GLU A 20 7.65 -13.06 22.89
CA GLU A 20 6.78 -14.24 22.81
C GLU A 20 5.56 -14.06 23.71
N PHE A 21 4.40 -14.50 23.22
CA PHE A 21 3.15 -14.55 23.96
C PHE A 21 2.61 -15.98 23.95
N THR A 22 2.15 -16.42 25.11
CA THR A 22 1.57 -17.75 25.27
C THR A 22 0.05 -17.69 25.19
N VAL A 23 -0.50 -18.40 24.23
CA VAL A 23 -1.94 -18.65 24.11
C VAL A 23 -2.25 -20.04 24.61
N VAL A 24 -3.23 -20.18 25.49
CA VAL A 24 -3.66 -21.47 26.04
C VAL A 24 -4.93 -21.89 25.32
N ASP A 25 -4.88 -22.99 24.59
CA ASP A 25 -6.08 -23.66 24.10
C ASP A 25 -6.64 -24.50 25.25
N HIS A 26 -7.74 -24.03 25.82
CA HIS A 26 -8.41 -24.64 26.96
C HIS A 26 -9.62 -25.54 26.58
N ILE A 27 -9.90 -25.70 25.28
CA ILE A 27 -11.00 -26.54 24.80
C ILE A 27 -10.72 -28.02 25.03
N PRO A 28 -9.54 -28.57 24.63
CA PRO A 28 -9.23 -29.96 24.92
C PRO A 28 -8.97 -30.17 26.41
N TYR A 29 -9.29 -31.40 26.91
CA TYR A 29 -9.02 -31.76 28.30
C TYR A 29 -7.55 -31.58 28.67
N ASP A 30 -6.65 -32.02 27.76
CA ASP A 30 -5.22 -31.74 27.86
C ASP A 30 -4.93 -30.42 27.14
N GLN A 31 -4.80 -29.35 27.91
CA GLN A 31 -4.55 -28.01 27.42
C GLN A 31 -3.27 -27.95 26.56
N LYS A 32 -3.36 -27.26 25.41
CA LYS A 32 -2.19 -27.01 24.57
C LYS A 32 -1.73 -25.57 24.71
N LEU A 33 -0.44 -25.39 24.75
CA LEU A 33 0.20 -24.07 24.74
C LEU A 33 0.69 -23.77 23.33
N GLU A 34 0.31 -22.61 22.80
CA GLU A 34 0.87 -22.03 21.61
C GLU A 34 1.70 -20.81 21.99
N ILE A 35 3.00 -20.85 21.68
CA ILE A 35 3.93 -19.76 21.94
C ILE A 35 4.23 -19.12 20.59
N THR A 36 3.89 -17.83 20.46
CA THR A 36 4.05 -17.09 19.20
C THR A 36 4.62 -15.69 19.45
N PRO A 37 5.47 -15.17 18.56
CA PRO A 37 5.84 -13.77 18.60
C PRO A 37 4.59 -12.89 18.45
N TYR A 38 4.32 -12.03 19.43
CA TYR A 38 3.14 -11.16 19.43
C TYR A 38 3.46 -9.82 20.08
N PRO A 39 3.60 -8.75 19.28
CA PRO A 39 3.91 -7.43 19.81
C PRO A 39 2.66 -6.81 20.44
N LYS A 40 2.70 -6.49 21.72
CA LYS A 40 1.71 -5.66 22.39
C LYS A 40 1.99 -4.18 22.15
N ALA A 41 1.06 -3.30 22.56
CA ALA A 41 1.27 -1.87 22.48
C ALA A 41 2.56 -1.47 23.22
N GLY A 42 3.50 -0.83 22.51
CA GLY A 42 4.80 -0.45 23.05
C GLY A 42 5.93 -1.46 22.80
N ASP A 43 5.63 -2.71 22.50
CA ASP A 43 6.63 -3.72 22.17
C ASP A 43 7.22 -3.51 20.76
N PRO A 44 8.45 -3.97 20.48
CA PRO A 44 9.02 -3.90 19.15
C PRO A 44 8.23 -4.74 18.14
N ASN A 45 8.05 -4.19 16.93
CA ASN A 45 7.50 -4.91 15.78
C ASN A 45 8.57 -5.76 15.10
N PRO A 46 8.19 -6.72 14.23
CA PRO A 46 9.14 -7.38 13.34
C PRO A 46 9.87 -6.35 12.46
N ILE A 47 11.16 -6.59 12.23
CA ILE A 47 11.92 -5.77 11.27
C ILE A 47 11.63 -6.27 9.86
N VAL A 48 11.13 -5.38 9.00
CA VAL A 48 10.73 -5.71 7.64
C VAL A 48 11.78 -5.27 6.62
N LYS A 49 12.09 -6.16 5.67
CA LYS A 49 12.86 -5.84 4.46
C LYS A 49 12.05 -6.22 3.23
N LEU A 50 12.16 -5.41 2.19
CA LEU A 50 11.52 -5.69 0.91
C LEU A 50 12.59 -5.92 -0.15
N GLY A 51 12.43 -6.95 -0.95
CA GLY A 51 13.37 -7.29 -2.01
C GLY A 51 12.69 -7.78 -3.27
N VAL A 52 13.49 -8.03 -4.28
CA VAL A 52 13.08 -8.61 -5.57
C VAL A 52 13.91 -9.86 -5.82
N VAL A 53 13.26 -10.93 -6.21
CA VAL A 53 13.87 -12.22 -6.55
C VAL A 53 13.34 -12.70 -7.90
N ASN A 54 14.16 -13.45 -8.64
CA ASN A 54 13.70 -14.10 -9.86
C ASN A 54 12.70 -15.22 -9.51
N ALA A 55 11.65 -15.37 -10.31
CA ALA A 55 10.65 -16.42 -10.11
C ALA A 55 11.24 -17.85 -10.21
N ALA A 56 12.37 -18.00 -10.88
CA ALA A 56 13.13 -19.25 -10.93
C ALA A 56 14.04 -19.48 -9.71
N GLY A 57 14.04 -18.56 -8.75
CA GLY A 57 14.91 -18.57 -7.58
C GLY A 57 16.22 -17.80 -7.79
N GLY A 58 17.11 -17.88 -6.80
CA GLY A 58 18.39 -17.19 -6.81
C GLY A 58 18.52 -16.15 -5.70
N GLU A 59 19.49 -15.26 -5.83
CA GLU A 59 19.74 -14.23 -4.84
C GLU A 59 18.68 -13.14 -4.84
N THR A 60 18.23 -12.75 -3.64
CA THR A 60 17.28 -11.66 -3.45
C THR A 60 18.02 -10.32 -3.47
N ARG A 61 17.60 -9.41 -4.34
CA ARG A 61 18.03 -8.01 -4.34
C ARG A 61 17.17 -7.22 -3.37
N TRP A 62 17.78 -6.74 -2.29
CA TRP A 62 17.08 -5.92 -1.29
C TRP A 62 16.91 -4.49 -1.79
N LEU A 63 15.71 -3.93 -1.58
CA LEU A 63 15.42 -2.54 -1.91
C LEU A 63 16.01 -1.60 -0.85
N ASN A 64 16.45 -0.43 -1.29
CA ASN A 64 17.00 0.60 -0.42
C ASN A 64 15.87 1.30 0.35
N THR A 65 15.71 0.93 1.63
CA THR A 65 14.76 1.54 2.56
C THR A 65 15.44 2.33 3.68
N PHE A 66 16.73 2.67 3.54
CA PHE A 66 17.57 3.26 4.61
C PHE A 66 17.09 4.62 5.14
N LYS A 67 16.21 5.30 4.43
CA LYS A 67 15.59 6.53 4.93
C LYS A 67 14.58 6.31 6.06
N TYR A 68 14.15 5.07 6.29
CA TYR A 68 13.24 4.70 7.37
C TYR A 68 13.99 4.03 8.49
N HIS A 69 13.59 4.32 9.73
CA HIS A 69 14.09 3.57 10.88
C HIS A 69 13.47 2.17 10.87
N PRO A 70 14.27 1.09 10.91
CA PRO A 70 13.75 -0.27 10.73
C PRO A 70 12.66 -0.68 11.72
N GLU A 71 12.74 -0.20 12.96
CA GLU A 71 11.77 -0.51 14.02
C GLU A 71 10.46 0.29 13.92
N ASP A 72 10.46 1.36 13.11
CA ASP A 72 9.31 2.26 12.93
C ASP A 72 8.62 2.07 11.57
N MET A 73 9.23 1.35 10.65
CA MET A 73 8.72 1.19 9.30
C MET A 73 7.69 0.06 9.18
N LEU A 74 6.52 0.40 8.67
CA LEU A 74 5.51 -0.55 8.21
C LEU A 74 5.44 -0.51 6.68
N ILE A 75 5.48 -1.66 6.02
CA ILE A 75 5.20 -1.78 4.58
C ILE A 75 3.77 -2.31 4.43
N THR A 76 2.86 -1.46 4.01
CA THR A 76 1.42 -1.75 4.01
C THR A 76 0.89 -2.29 2.70
N ARG A 77 1.50 -1.91 1.58
CA ARG A 77 1.16 -2.39 0.24
C ARG A 77 2.42 -2.53 -0.62
N VAL A 78 2.42 -3.52 -1.49
CA VAL A 78 3.47 -3.73 -2.50
C VAL A 78 2.84 -4.14 -3.81
N THR A 79 3.17 -3.45 -4.88
CA THR A 79 2.72 -3.76 -6.24
C THR A 79 3.82 -3.43 -7.25
N TRP A 80 3.50 -3.53 -8.53
CA TRP A 80 4.41 -3.23 -9.63
C TRP A 80 3.80 -2.18 -10.56
N THR A 81 4.66 -1.42 -11.24
CA THR A 81 4.22 -0.67 -12.42
C THR A 81 3.81 -1.64 -13.54
N PRO A 82 2.92 -1.22 -14.46
CA PRO A 82 2.44 -2.10 -15.54
C PRO A 82 3.55 -2.70 -16.41
N ASP A 83 4.67 -1.99 -16.56
CA ASP A 83 5.84 -2.47 -17.31
C ASP A 83 6.78 -3.39 -16.49
N SER A 84 6.45 -3.66 -15.23
CA SER A 84 7.17 -4.54 -14.30
C SER A 84 8.63 -4.13 -14.04
N LYS A 85 8.98 -2.85 -14.21
CA LYS A 85 10.36 -2.36 -13.96
C LYS A 85 10.51 -1.77 -12.56
N ILE A 86 9.45 -1.23 -12.00
CA ILE A 86 9.44 -0.53 -10.72
C ILE A 86 8.57 -1.30 -9.73
N VAL A 87 9.12 -1.55 -8.56
CA VAL A 87 8.34 -1.98 -7.40
C VAL A 87 7.75 -0.74 -6.73
N VAL A 88 6.45 -0.73 -6.56
CA VAL A 88 5.71 0.33 -5.89
C VAL A 88 5.34 -0.16 -4.50
N TYR A 89 5.74 0.58 -3.48
CA TYR A 89 5.39 0.21 -2.11
C TYR A 89 4.99 1.40 -1.27
N GLN A 90 4.08 1.14 -0.35
CA GLN A 90 3.63 2.11 0.63
C GLN A 90 4.34 1.85 1.95
N ALA A 91 4.93 2.90 2.53
CA ALA A 91 5.58 2.84 3.83
C ALA A 91 4.96 3.85 4.79
N GLN A 92 4.62 3.39 6.00
CA GLN A 92 4.15 4.20 7.11
C GLN A 92 5.12 4.11 8.28
N ASN A 93 5.11 5.12 9.15
CA ASN A 93 5.65 4.96 10.50
C ASN A 93 4.67 4.15 11.37
N ARG A 94 5.16 3.61 12.47
CA ARG A 94 4.37 2.79 13.40
C ARG A 94 3.13 3.50 13.96
N GLU A 95 3.22 4.80 14.18
CA GLU A 95 2.11 5.64 14.66
C GLU A 95 1.11 6.00 13.54
N GLN A 96 1.42 5.66 12.28
CA GLN A 96 0.60 5.92 11.10
C GLN A 96 0.24 7.41 10.93
N THR A 97 1.18 8.30 11.23
CA THR A 97 1.01 9.75 11.06
C THR A 97 1.34 10.21 9.64
N TYR A 98 2.00 9.35 8.86
CA TYR A 98 2.26 9.56 7.43
C TYR A 98 2.27 8.25 6.65
N LEU A 99 2.03 8.36 5.35
CA LEU A 99 2.18 7.29 4.38
C LEU A 99 2.97 7.80 3.17
N ASP A 100 4.09 7.16 2.87
CA ASP A 100 4.90 7.43 1.68
C ASP A 100 4.58 6.46 0.56
N LEU A 101 4.27 6.97 -0.62
CA LEU A 101 4.28 6.18 -1.85
C LEU A 101 5.70 6.19 -2.43
N ASN A 102 6.30 5.01 -2.55
CA ASN A 102 7.68 4.82 -2.98
C ASN A 102 7.77 4.01 -4.26
N PHE A 103 8.75 4.40 -5.09
CA PHE A 103 9.15 3.67 -6.29
C PHE A 103 10.57 3.14 -6.10
N ALA A 104 10.78 1.85 -6.34
CA ALA A 104 12.08 1.22 -6.31
C ALA A 104 12.38 0.52 -7.64
N ASP A 105 13.52 0.84 -8.22
CA ASP A 105 13.99 0.19 -9.44
C ASP A 105 14.30 -1.28 -9.16
N SER A 106 13.70 -2.20 -9.92
CA SER A 106 13.81 -3.64 -9.68
C SER A 106 15.20 -4.21 -10.00
N LYS A 107 16.04 -3.47 -10.76
CA LYS A 107 17.38 -3.90 -11.12
C LYS A 107 18.46 -3.39 -10.18
N SER A 108 18.37 -2.12 -9.77
CA SER A 108 19.35 -1.52 -8.85
C SER A 108 18.97 -1.68 -7.39
N GLY A 109 17.67 -1.75 -7.08
CA GLY A 109 17.14 -1.70 -5.72
C GLY A 109 17.03 -0.26 -5.16
N GLU A 110 17.45 0.75 -5.93
CA GLU A 110 17.35 2.15 -5.49
C GLU A 110 15.90 2.61 -5.41
N SER A 111 15.57 3.31 -4.32
CA SER A 111 14.23 3.72 -3.98
C SER A 111 14.11 5.22 -3.82
N LYS A 112 13.00 5.79 -4.30
CA LYS A 112 12.62 7.18 -4.11
C LYS A 112 11.18 7.30 -3.64
N THR A 113 10.88 8.31 -2.80
CA THR A 113 9.50 8.67 -2.48
C THR A 113 8.95 9.58 -3.59
N LEU A 114 7.76 9.28 -4.07
CA LEU A 114 7.04 10.15 -4.98
C LEU A 114 6.37 11.30 -4.23
N PHE A 115 5.60 10.97 -3.20
CA PHE A 115 4.94 11.93 -2.32
C PHE A 115 4.61 11.29 -0.97
N ARG A 116 4.21 12.13 -0.03
CA ARG A 116 3.79 11.76 1.32
C ARG A 116 2.35 12.21 1.57
N GLU A 117 1.52 11.31 2.08
CA GLU A 117 0.24 11.62 2.69
C GLU A 117 0.43 11.88 4.19
N THR A 118 -0.23 12.89 4.70
CA THR A 118 -0.25 13.21 6.14
C THR A 118 -1.63 13.70 6.55
N THR A 119 -2.02 13.43 7.78
CA THR A 119 -3.20 14.02 8.40
C THR A 119 -2.86 14.54 9.79
N LYS A 120 -3.77 15.31 10.39
CA LYS A 120 -3.63 15.74 11.80
C LYS A 120 -3.92 14.64 12.81
N ALA A 121 -4.46 13.52 12.36
CA ALA A 121 -4.84 12.40 13.18
C ALA A 121 -4.07 11.16 12.73
N TRP A 122 -4.65 10.37 11.89
CA TRP A 122 -4.19 9.05 11.50
C TRP A 122 -4.36 8.87 9.99
N VAL A 123 -3.33 8.36 9.31
CA VAL A 123 -3.38 8.08 7.87
C VAL A 123 -3.78 6.63 7.67
N ALA A 124 -4.94 6.39 7.08
CA ALA A 124 -5.38 5.07 6.69
C ALA A 124 -4.46 4.44 5.64
N THR A 125 -4.43 3.12 5.57
CA THR A 125 -3.82 2.42 4.43
C THR A 125 -4.67 2.66 3.19
N ILE A 126 -4.01 3.08 2.11
CA ILE A 126 -4.66 3.41 0.84
C ILE A 126 -4.47 2.23 -0.12
N GLU A 127 -5.42 2.02 -1.02
CA GLU A 127 -5.29 1.01 -2.07
C GLU A 127 -4.12 1.31 -3.01
N ASN A 128 -3.74 0.33 -3.82
CA ASN A 128 -2.67 0.52 -4.80
C ASN A 128 -3.06 1.58 -5.85
N PRO A 129 -2.08 2.28 -6.45
CA PRO A 129 -2.36 3.16 -7.57
C PRO A 129 -3.08 2.42 -8.70
N THR A 130 -4.12 3.04 -9.26
CA THR A 130 -4.78 2.55 -10.47
C THR A 130 -4.09 3.16 -11.68
N TRP A 131 -3.32 2.34 -12.40
CA TRP A 131 -2.51 2.76 -13.54
C TRP A 131 -3.34 3.00 -14.78
N LEU A 132 -2.96 4.05 -15.52
CA LEU A 132 -3.49 4.35 -16.84
C LEU A 132 -2.49 3.94 -17.94
N LYS A 133 -2.96 3.82 -19.18
CA LYS A 133 -2.16 3.37 -20.33
C LYS A 133 -0.95 4.26 -20.65
N ASP A 134 -1.04 5.55 -20.33
CA ASP A 134 0.04 6.53 -20.51
C ASP A 134 1.09 6.50 -19.38
N GLY A 135 0.92 5.63 -18.38
CA GLY A 135 1.78 5.50 -17.21
C GLY A 135 1.44 6.47 -16.07
N SER A 136 0.48 7.34 -16.23
CA SER A 136 -0.10 8.12 -15.15
C SER A 136 -0.95 7.22 -14.25
N PHE A 137 -1.42 7.71 -13.10
CA PHE A 137 -2.21 6.89 -12.20
C PHE A 137 -3.23 7.68 -11.38
N LEU A 138 -4.27 7.00 -10.96
CA LEU A 138 -5.24 7.50 -10.01
C LEU A 138 -4.86 7.05 -8.59
N TRP A 139 -5.11 7.94 -7.65
CA TRP A 139 -4.81 7.75 -6.24
C TRP A 139 -5.97 8.25 -5.38
N LEU A 140 -6.36 7.46 -4.37
CA LEU A 140 -7.32 7.87 -3.37
C LEU A 140 -6.59 8.59 -2.23
N SER A 141 -7.13 9.71 -1.76
CA SER A 141 -6.52 10.49 -0.68
C SER A 141 -7.53 11.26 0.14
N GLU A 142 -7.33 11.30 1.45
CA GLU A 142 -8.15 12.06 2.41
C GLU A 142 -7.59 13.48 2.69
N ARG A 143 -6.63 13.96 1.89
CA ARG A 143 -5.93 15.25 2.12
C ARG A 143 -6.84 16.47 2.17
N SER A 144 -8.01 16.39 1.55
CA SER A 144 -9.04 17.44 1.57
C SER A 144 -10.02 17.33 2.75
N GLY A 145 -9.88 16.31 3.59
CA GLY A 145 -10.76 16.00 4.72
C GLY A 145 -11.80 14.91 4.43
N TRP A 146 -11.92 14.50 3.16
CA TRP A 146 -12.73 13.38 2.66
C TRP A 146 -11.93 12.61 1.63
N GLN A 147 -12.20 11.32 1.46
CA GLN A 147 -11.51 10.51 0.48
C GLN A 147 -11.96 10.85 -0.93
N HIS A 148 -11.02 11.29 -1.77
CA HIS A 148 -11.28 11.68 -3.16
C HIS A 148 -10.24 11.10 -4.12
N ILE A 149 -10.60 11.10 -5.41
CA ILE A 149 -9.77 10.63 -6.51
C ILE A 149 -8.87 11.76 -6.99
N TYR A 150 -7.56 11.48 -7.06
CA TYR A 150 -6.54 12.39 -7.57
C TYR A 150 -5.80 11.74 -8.74
N HIS A 151 -5.47 12.52 -9.76
CA HIS A 151 -4.72 12.08 -10.93
C HIS A 151 -3.28 12.59 -10.84
N TYR A 152 -2.34 11.67 -10.98
CA TYR A 152 -0.89 11.94 -10.94
C TYR A 152 -0.22 11.51 -12.24
N ASP A 153 0.83 12.20 -12.66
CA ASP A 153 1.71 11.73 -13.73
C ASP A 153 2.60 10.56 -13.26
N ALA A 154 3.30 9.93 -14.20
CA ALA A 154 4.19 8.80 -13.94
C ALA A 154 5.35 9.11 -12.95
N ASN A 155 5.63 10.38 -12.69
CA ASN A 155 6.68 10.82 -11.78
C ASN A 155 6.14 11.19 -10.38
N GLY A 156 4.83 11.06 -10.16
CA GLY A 156 4.18 11.40 -8.89
C GLY A 156 3.87 12.89 -8.73
N LYS A 157 3.86 13.67 -9.81
CA LYS A 157 3.38 15.05 -9.80
C LYS A 157 1.87 15.06 -9.95
N LEU A 158 1.19 15.75 -9.04
CA LEU A 158 -0.26 15.92 -9.11
C LEU A 158 -0.64 16.68 -10.38
N ILE A 159 -1.50 16.08 -11.19
CA ILE A 159 -2.12 16.69 -12.38
C ILE A 159 -3.36 17.45 -11.94
N ARG A 160 -4.30 16.77 -11.27
CA ARG A 160 -5.53 17.37 -10.75
C ARG A 160 -6.24 16.51 -9.70
N GLN A 161 -7.09 17.11 -8.91
CA GLN A 161 -8.14 16.44 -8.16
C GLN A 161 -9.33 16.19 -9.11
N ILE A 162 -9.89 14.98 -9.07
CA ILE A 162 -11.00 14.58 -9.97
C ILE A 162 -12.34 14.74 -9.28
N THR A 163 -12.45 14.30 -8.03
CA THR A 163 -13.67 14.41 -7.23
C THR A 163 -13.43 15.34 -6.04
N ASP A 164 -14.47 16.08 -5.61
CA ASP A 164 -14.44 16.92 -4.42
C ASP A 164 -15.81 16.98 -3.74
N GLY A 165 -15.85 17.42 -2.50
CA GLY A 165 -17.10 17.56 -1.74
C GLY A 165 -16.96 17.10 -0.30
N LYS A 166 -18.10 17.07 0.41
CA LYS A 166 -18.17 16.57 1.81
C LYS A 166 -18.72 15.14 1.84
N TRP A 167 -18.08 14.27 1.08
CA TRP A 167 -18.44 12.86 0.89
C TRP A 167 -17.20 12.09 0.41
N GLU A 168 -17.27 10.78 0.40
CA GLU A 168 -16.17 9.90 0.05
C GLU A 168 -16.38 9.21 -1.29
N ALA A 169 -15.32 9.13 -2.08
CA ALA A 169 -15.21 8.32 -3.29
C ALA A 169 -14.39 7.07 -2.96
N ASP A 170 -15.06 5.94 -2.68
CA ASP A 170 -14.39 4.67 -2.34
C ASP A 170 -15.40 3.49 -2.40
N PRO A 171 -15.04 2.39 -3.06
CA PRO A 171 -13.82 2.18 -3.86
C PRO A 171 -13.88 2.82 -5.25
N LEU A 172 -12.71 2.88 -5.91
CA LEU A 172 -12.62 3.08 -7.34
C LEU A 172 -12.91 1.73 -8.01
N GLU A 173 -14.00 1.66 -8.80
CA GLU A 173 -14.50 0.40 -9.35
C GLU A 173 -13.86 0.04 -10.70
N GLU A 174 -13.86 0.98 -11.64
CA GLU A 174 -13.35 0.77 -13.00
C GLU A 174 -12.91 2.08 -13.66
N VAL A 175 -11.96 1.99 -14.57
CA VAL A 175 -11.56 3.09 -15.45
C VAL A 175 -11.70 2.66 -16.91
N ASP A 176 -12.67 3.24 -17.62
CA ASP A 176 -12.82 3.09 -19.05
C ASP A 176 -12.03 4.21 -19.76
N GLU A 177 -10.77 3.95 -20.04
CA GLU A 177 -9.89 4.93 -20.69
C GLU A 177 -10.29 5.24 -22.13
N GLU A 178 -11.00 4.32 -22.82
CA GLU A 178 -11.47 4.57 -24.21
C GLU A 178 -12.58 5.61 -24.24
N LYS A 179 -13.47 5.58 -23.24
CA LYS A 179 -14.52 6.57 -23.07
C LYS A 179 -14.09 7.76 -22.21
N GLY A 180 -12.94 7.67 -21.52
CA GLY A 180 -12.46 8.66 -20.56
C GLY A 180 -13.38 8.78 -19.35
N ILE A 181 -13.85 7.65 -18.80
CA ILE A 181 -14.82 7.61 -17.68
C ILE A 181 -14.23 6.78 -16.54
N ILE A 182 -14.35 7.31 -15.32
CA ILE A 182 -14.06 6.63 -14.08
C ILE A 182 -15.38 6.26 -13.41
N TYR A 183 -15.51 5.01 -12.97
CA TYR A 183 -16.62 4.51 -12.14
C TYR A 183 -16.13 4.32 -10.72
N PHE A 184 -16.90 4.78 -9.75
CA PHE A 184 -16.55 4.70 -8.34
C PHE A 184 -17.80 4.65 -7.47
N SER A 185 -17.70 4.06 -6.28
CA SER A 185 -18.74 4.15 -5.26
C SER A 185 -18.57 5.44 -4.45
N SER A 186 -19.68 6.00 -3.99
CA SER A 186 -19.68 7.27 -3.25
C SER A 186 -20.76 7.32 -2.18
N THR A 187 -20.45 8.04 -1.10
CA THR A 187 -21.37 8.35 -0.01
C THR A 187 -22.13 9.69 -0.21
N GLU A 188 -22.02 10.33 -1.37
CA GLU A 188 -22.59 11.65 -1.65
C GLU A 188 -24.08 11.76 -1.35
N ASN A 189 -24.87 10.78 -1.78
CA ASN A 189 -26.32 10.76 -1.52
C ASN A 189 -26.70 10.06 -0.22
N SER A 190 -25.85 9.21 0.33
CA SER A 190 -26.14 8.44 1.54
C SER A 190 -24.87 7.89 2.18
N HIS A 191 -24.66 8.18 3.47
CA HIS A 191 -23.54 7.64 4.24
C HIS A 191 -23.69 6.16 4.62
N ILE A 192 -24.89 5.60 4.52
CA ILE A 192 -25.19 4.22 4.89
C ILE A 192 -25.49 3.33 3.67
N ALA A 193 -25.58 3.89 2.50
CA ALA A 193 -25.86 3.17 1.25
C ALA A 193 -25.06 3.79 0.10
N PRO A 194 -23.77 3.47 -0.04
CA PRO A 194 -22.93 3.94 -1.14
C PRO A 194 -23.56 3.58 -2.49
N GLN A 195 -23.45 4.47 -3.45
CA GLN A 195 -24.02 4.31 -4.79
C GLN A 195 -22.93 4.43 -5.84
N LEU A 196 -23.15 3.82 -7.00
CA LEU A 196 -22.25 3.87 -8.13
C LEU A 196 -22.40 5.22 -8.87
N TYR A 197 -21.27 5.86 -9.09
CA TYR A 197 -21.13 7.11 -9.81
C TYR A 197 -20.20 6.97 -11.00
N SER A 198 -20.25 7.93 -11.91
CA SER A 198 -19.27 8.07 -12.98
C SER A 198 -18.85 9.53 -13.14
N ILE A 199 -17.56 9.74 -13.47
CA ILE A 199 -16.98 11.07 -13.74
C ILE A 199 -16.00 10.97 -14.89
N ARG A 200 -15.72 12.07 -15.56
CA ARG A 200 -14.70 12.12 -16.63
C ARG A 200 -13.28 12.06 -16.03
N LEU A 201 -12.47 11.19 -16.69
CA LEU A 201 -11.02 11.10 -16.47
C LEU A 201 -10.34 12.39 -16.91
#